data_af8282145222a373b795bd833975dae1
#
_entry.id   af8282145222a373b795bd833975dae1
#
_cell.length_a   1.000
_cell.length_b   1.000
_cell.length_c   1.000
_cell.angle_alpha   90.00
_cell.angle_beta   90.00
_cell.angle_gamma   90.00
#
_symmetry.space_group_name_H-M   'P 1'
#
loop_
_entity.id
_entity.type
_entity.pdbx_description
1 polymer ?
#
loop_
_entity_poly.entity_id
_entity_poly.type
_entity_poly.pdbx_seq_one_letter_code
_entity_poly.pdbx_strand_id
1 'polypeptide(L)'
;LLGGAGRDYDVLARSFDPLDGPEQVRDHADGFGLLDRPGWIVATADPEQVARLADTFGFWYHLDSELGQYDHPAMTAVLSGGRILRVLEGNPASLRSLRESLWELQGHFVPSYAEPGKQSLFSCLAYDPVTGRTRPNWGLLLLILPALAAFGSVGLLFMRERTLAPRQQA
;
A
#
# COMPACT_ATOMS: atom_id res chain seq x y z
N LEU A 1 12.93 -5.02 -16.12
CA LEU A 1 12.60 -3.64 -16.48
C LEU A 1 11.08 -3.53 -16.56
N LEU A 2 10.51 -2.53 -15.91
CA LEU A 2 9.05 -2.33 -15.79
C LEU A 2 8.34 -1.96 -17.09
N GLY A 3 9.08 -1.77 -18.17
CA GLY A 3 8.54 -1.15 -19.37
C GLY A 3 8.36 0.36 -19.21
N GLY A 4 7.72 1.00 -20.17
CA GLY A 4 7.47 2.44 -20.18
C GLY A 4 6.05 2.77 -20.64
N ALA A 5 5.53 3.87 -20.11
CA ALA A 5 4.29 4.44 -20.62
C ALA A 5 4.42 4.76 -22.12
N GLY A 6 3.38 4.54 -22.87
CA GLY A 6 3.36 4.69 -24.34
C GLY A 6 3.92 3.51 -25.14
N ARG A 7 4.46 2.49 -24.45
CA ARG A 7 4.97 1.28 -25.09
C ARG A 7 4.36 0.01 -24.50
N ASP A 8 4.33 -0.09 -23.19
CA ASP A 8 3.92 -1.31 -22.48
C ASP A 8 2.60 -1.11 -21.73
N TYR A 9 2.26 0.12 -21.43
CA TYR A 9 0.99 0.55 -20.82
C TYR A 9 0.74 2.03 -21.09
N ASP A 10 -0.50 2.46 -20.94
CA ASP A 10 -0.89 3.86 -20.97
C ASP A 10 -1.40 4.27 -19.59
N VAL A 11 -1.25 5.57 -19.28
CA VAL A 11 -1.75 6.19 -18.06
C VAL A 11 -2.85 7.15 -18.42
N LEU A 12 -4.05 6.92 -17.93
CA LEU A 12 -5.16 7.83 -18.03
C LEU A 12 -5.34 8.59 -16.71
N ALA A 13 -5.05 9.88 -16.74
CA ALA A 13 -5.39 10.81 -15.67
C ALA A 13 -6.69 11.53 -16.01
N ARG A 14 -7.66 11.46 -15.12
CA ARG A 14 -8.98 12.01 -15.39
C ARG A 14 -9.46 12.88 -14.24
N SER A 15 -9.94 14.07 -14.57
CA SER A 15 -10.64 14.89 -13.59
C SER A 15 -12.02 14.32 -13.27
N PHE A 16 -12.42 14.42 -12.03
CA PHE A 16 -13.75 14.10 -11.54
C PHE A 16 -14.55 15.37 -11.18
N ASP A 17 -13.92 16.56 -11.22
CA ASP A 17 -14.61 17.82 -11.00
C ASP A 17 -15.48 18.14 -12.24
N PRO A 18 -16.81 18.31 -12.08
CA PRO A 18 -17.70 18.66 -13.18
C PRO A 18 -17.43 20.06 -13.75
N LEU A 19 -16.69 20.90 -13.05
CA LEU A 19 -16.31 22.24 -13.50
C LEU A 19 -15.03 22.24 -14.34
N ASP A 20 -14.27 21.15 -14.32
CA ASP A 20 -13.06 21.02 -15.11
C ASP A 20 -13.34 20.81 -16.59
N GLY A 21 -13.28 21.89 -17.35
CA GLY A 21 -13.33 21.83 -18.82
C GLY A 21 -11.98 21.36 -19.41
N PRO A 22 -11.92 21.16 -20.74
CA PRO A 22 -10.72 20.71 -21.43
C PRO A 22 -9.51 21.67 -21.25
N GLU A 23 -9.75 22.97 -21.13
CA GLU A 23 -8.68 23.97 -20.93
C GLU A 23 -8.06 23.83 -19.54
N GLN A 24 -8.88 23.76 -18.48
CA GLN A 24 -8.41 23.61 -17.11
C GLN A 24 -7.57 22.36 -16.93
N VAL A 25 -8.06 21.24 -17.47
CA VAL A 25 -7.35 19.95 -17.41
C VAL A 25 -6.04 20.00 -18.19
N ARG A 26 -6.03 20.71 -19.34
CA ARG A 26 -4.81 20.90 -20.11
C ARG A 26 -3.77 21.73 -19.34
N ASP A 27 -4.19 22.80 -18.70
CA ASP A 27 -3.31 23.66 -17.91
C ASP A 27 -2.72 22.89 -16.73
N HIS A 28 -3.52 22.07 -16.04
CA HIS A 28 -3.03 21.19 -14.99
C HIS A 28 -2.02 20.17 -15.54
N ALA A 29 -2.30 19.57 -16.68
CA ALA A 29 -1.40 18.61 -17.32
C ALA A 29 -0.05 19.27 -17.71
N ASP A 30 -0.08 20.51 -18.20
CA ASP A 30 1.10 21.27 -18.52
C ASP A 30 1.94 21.57 -17.27
N GLY A 31 1.27 21.99 -16.20
CA GLY A 31 1.93 22.24 -14.91
C GLY A 31 2.67 21.03 -14.34
N PHE A 32 2.22 19.83 -14.65
CA PHE A 32 2.88 18.55 -14.30
C PHE A 32 3.82 18.04 -15.40
N GLY A 33 3.96 18.72 -16.52
CA GLY A 33 4.77 18.29 -17.66
C GLY A 33 4.29 16.98 -18.27
N LEU A 34 3.00 16.78 -18.38
CA LEU A 34 2.38 15.54 -18.88
C LEU A 34 1.97 15.61 -20.35
N LEU A 35 1.80 16.81 -20.93
CA LEU A 35 1.25 16.98 -22.27
C LEU A 35 2.05 16.26 -23.36
N ASP A 36 3.38 16.26 -23.23
CA ASP A 36 4.28 15.67 -24.22
C ASP A 36 4.84 14.31 -23.78
N ARG A 37 4.32 13.73 -22.72
CA ARG A 37 4.78 12.41 -22.26
C ARG A 37 4.10 11.28 -23.02
N PRO A 38 4.84 10.41 -23.72
CA PRO A 38 4.26 9.26 -24.40
C PRO A 38 3.45 8.39 -23.42
N GLY A 39 2.25 7.98 -23.87
CA GLY A 39 1.38 7.10 -23.10
C GLY A 39 0.66 7.77 -21.93
N TRP A 40 0.73 9.10 -21.80
CA TRP A 40 -0.10 9.83 -20.87
C TRP A 40 -1.28 10.45 -21.60
N ILE A 41 -2.47 10.19 -21.10
CA ILE A 41 -3.73 10.71 -21.59
C ILE A 41 -4.37 11.45 -20.43
N VAL A 42 -4.66 12.73 -20.62
CA VAL A 42 -5.35 13.55 -19.62
C VAL A 42 -6.72 13.91 -20.19
N ALA A 43 -7.77 13.67 -19.44
CA ALA A 43 -9.14 13.77 -19.93
C ALA A 43 -10.11 14.35 -18.91
N THR A 44 -11.17 14.96 -19.42
CA THR A 44 -12.40 15.30 -18.67
C THR A 44 -13.48 14.29 -18.94
N ALA A 45 -14.59 14.41 -18.24
CA ALA A 45 -15.81 13.72 -18.54
C ALA A 45 -17.01 14.55 -18.11
N ASP A 46 -18.14 14.24 -18.75
CA ASP A 46 -19.40 14.76 -18.26
C ASP A 46 -19.74 14.18 -16.87
N PRO A 47 -20.57 14.89 -16.07
CA PRO A 47 -20.88 14.48 -14.70
C PRO A 47 -21.49 13.09 -14.59
N GLU A 48 -22.27 12.67 -15.59
CA GLU A 48 -22.89 11.33 -15.59
C GLU A 48 -21.87 10.23 -15.80
N GLN A 49 -20.86 10.46 -16.65
CA GLN A 49 -19.74 9.53 -16.84
C GLN A 49 -18.85 9.47 -15.60
N VAL A 50 -18.60 10.63 -14.95
CA VAL A 50 -17.86 10.67 -13.68
C VAL A 50 -18.58 9.83 -12.64
N ALA A 51 -19.89 10.03 -12.45
CA ALA A 51 -20.67 9.27 -11.48
C ALA A 51 -20.63 7.76 -11.74
N ARG A 52 -20.81 7.33 -13.00
CA ARG A 52 -20.73 5.90 -13.37
C ARG A 52 -19.36 5.29 -13.09
N LEU A 53 -18.29 6.03 -13.35
CA LEU A 53 -16.94 5.54 -13.07
C LEU A 53 -16.67 5.51 -11.57
N ALA A 54 -17.08 6.54 -10.86
CA ALA A 54 -16.94 6.58 -9.40
C ALA A 54 -17.62 5.36 -8.75
N ASP A 55 -18.85 5.05 -9.15
CA ASP A 55 -19.58 3.88 -8.69
C ASP A 55 -18.86 2.56 -9.08
N THR A 56 -18.40 2.46 -10.32
CA THR A 56 -17.72 1.26 -10.83
C THR A 56 -16.42 0.96 -10.07
N PHE A 57 -15.66 1.98 -9.69
CA PHE A 57 -14.39 1.83 -8.98
C PHE A 57 -14.51 1.90 -7.47
N GLY A 58 -15.68 2.22 -6.93
CA GLY A 58 -15.86 2.50 -5.51
C GLY A 58 -15.20 3.81 -5.08
N PHE A 59 -15.00 4.74 -6.00
CA PHE A 59 -14.41 6.04 -5.73
C PHE A 59 -15.48 7.00 -5.19
N TRP A 60 -15.20 7.60 -4.04
CA TRP A 60 -16.08 8.63 -3.47
C TRP A 60 -15.36 9.98 -3.46
N TYR A 61 -16.14 11.03 -3.59
CA TYR A 61 -15.68 12.41 -3.46
C TYR A 61 -16.79 13.28 -2.89
N HIS A 62 -16.39 14.27 -2.11
CA HIS A 62 -17.31 15.20 -1.47
C HIS A 62 -16.74 16.62 -1.56
N LEU A 63 -17.56 17.57 -2.01
CA LEU A 63 -17.17 18.97 -2.05
C LEU A 63 -17.33 19.57 -0.64
N ASP A 64 -16.24 19.98 -0.03
CA ASP A 64 -16.27 20.85 1.12
C ASP A 64 -16.58 22.27 0.70
N SER A 65 -17.82 22.69 0.95
CA SER A 65 -18.29 24.02 0.55
C SER A 65 -17.65 25.16 1.32
N GLU A 66 -17.06 24.91 2.48
CA GLU A 66 -16.38 25.94 3.28
C GLU A 66 -14.96 26.20 2.75
N LEU A 67 -14.28 25.14 2.33
CA LEU A 67 -12.92 25.22 1.80
C LEU A 67 -12.88 25.34 0.28
N GLY A 68 -13.97 25.06 -0.42
CA GLY A 68 -14.04 25.01 -1.88
C GLY A 68 -13.14 23.92 -2.47
N GLN A 69 -12.91 22.83 -1.73
CA GLN A 69 -12.05 21.72 -2.11
C GLN A 69 -12.80 20.40 -2.03
N TYR A 70 -12.35 19.43 -2.84
CA TYR A 70 -12.90 18.09 -2.78
C TYR A 70 -12.13 17.24 -1.77
N ASP A 71 -12.85 16.59 -0.87
CA ASP A 71 -12.35 15.49 -0.07
C ASP A 71 -12.53 14.18 -0.85
N HIS A 72 -11.47 13.45 -1.07
CA HIS A 72 -11.45 12.20 -1.85
C HIS A 72 -10.23 11.34 -1.53
N PRO A 73 -10.32 10.01 -1.63
CA PRO A 73 -9.14 9.15 -1.54
C PRO A 73 -8.25 9.31 -2.79
N ALA A 74 -6.94 9.23 -2.61
CA ALA A 74 -6.04 9.01 -3.74
C ALA A 74 -6.23 7.58 -4.25
N MET A 75 -6.58 7.39 -5.52
CA MET A 75 -6.87 6.09 -6.08
C MET A 75 -6.24 5.91 -7.46
N THR A 76 -5.72 4.71 -7.70
CA THR A 76 -5.24 4.28 -9.00
C THR A 76 -5.86 2.94 -9.35
N ALA A 77 -6.51 2.83 -10.49
CA ALA A 77 -7.04 1.58 -11.00
C ALA A 77 -6.15 1.02 -12.13
N VAL A 78 -5.85 -0.25 -12.06
CA VAL A 78 -5.10 -0.99 -13.10
C VAL A 78 -6.09 -1.84 -13.88
N LEU A 79 -6.10 -1.64 -15.20
CA LEU A 79 -7.06 -2.31 -16.10
C LEU A 79 -6.31 -3.10 -17.18
N SER A 80 -6.90 -4.22 -17.59
CA SER A 80 -6.46 -4.97 -18.77
C SER A 80 -7.66 -5.66 -19.43
N GLY A 81 -7.74 -5.58 -20.75
CA GLY A 81 -8.80 -6.23 -21.53
C GLY A 81 -10.21 -5.81 -21.10
N GLY A 82 -10.41 -4.55 -20.67
CA GLY A 82 -11.68 -4.03 -20.18
C GLY A 82 -12.08 -4.52 -18.77
N ARG A 83 -11.14 -5.12 -18.03
CA ARG A 83 -11.36 -5.58 -16.64
C ARG A 83 -10.50 -4.82 -15.67
N ILE A 84 -11.05 -4.55 -14.50
CA ILE A 84 -10.29 -4.02 -13.36
C ILE A 84 -9.49 -5.19 -12.78
N LEU A 85 -8.15 -5.07 -12.80
CA LEU A 85 -7.26 -6.04 -12.17
C LEU A 85 -6.99 -5.68 -10.72
N ARG A 86 -6.75 -4.41 -10.45
CA ARG A 86 -6.50 -3.90 -9.11
C ARG A 86 -6.99 -2.48 -8.95
N VAL A 87 -7.39 -2.16 -7.73
CA VAL A 87 -7.57 -0.79 -7.26
C VAL A 87 -6.58 -0.58 -6.13
N LEU A 88 -5.80 0.48 -6.24
CA LEU A 88 -4.79 0.89 -5.27
C LEU A 88 -5.27 2.18 -4.61
N GLU A 89 -5.48 2.14 -3.31
CA GLU A 89 -5.90 3.29 -2.52
C GLU A 89 -4.75 3.79 -1.65
N GLY A 90 -4.78 5.09 -1.36
CA GLY A 90 -3.81 5.76 -0.50
C GLY A 90 -2.77 6.57 -1.25
N ASN A 91 -2.15 7.47 -0.52
CA ASN A 91 -1.14 8.40 -1.04
C ASN A 91 0.25 8.06 -0.48
N PRO A 92 1.23 7.79 -1.31
CA PRO A 92 1.14 7.37 -2.72
C PRO A 92 0.82 5.87 -2.80
N ALA A 93 0.10 5.45 -3.83
CA ALA A 93 0.09 4.03 -4.20
C ALA A 93 1.55 3.56 -4.18
N SER A 94 1.88 2.61 -3.31
CA SER A 94 3.29 2.30 -3.10
C SER A 94 3.90 1.95 -4.45
N LEU A 95 5.04 2.54 -4.78
CA LEU A 95 5.76 2.26 -6.04
C LEU A 95 5.92 0.75 -6.26
N ARG A 96 5.93 -0.01 -5.18
CA ARG A 96 5.96 -1.46 -5.20
C ARG A 96 4.64 -2.06 -5.67
N SER A 97 3.50 -1.63 -5.14
CA SER A 97 2.19 -2.16 -5.55
C SER A 97 1.89 -1.84 -7.00
N LEU A 98 2.27 -0.64 -7.46
CA LEU A 98 2.16 -0.28 -8.87
C LEU A 98 3.08 -1.14 -9.73
N ARG A 99 4.31 -1.36 -9.32
CA ARG A 99 5.27 -2.23 -10.01
C ARG A 99 4.77 -3.67 -10.14
N GLU A 100 4.27 -4.23 -9.06
CA GLU A 100 3.70 -5.58 -9.04
C GLU A 100 2.50 -5.70 -9.97
N SER A 101 1.62 -4.68 -9.98
CA SER A 101 0.48 -4.64 -10.89
C SER A 101 0.91 -4.55 -12.37
N LEU A 102 1.94 -3.78 -12.68
CA LEU A 102 2.49 -3.70 -14.04
C LEU A 102 3.16 -5.01 -14.47
N TRP A 103 3.83 -5.72 -13.57
CA TRP A 103 4.37 -7.05 -13.85
C TRP A 103 3.27 -8.07 -14.10
N GLU A 104 2.19 -8.04 -13.32
CA GLU A 104 1.02 -8.89 -13.54
C GLU A 104 0.38 -8.64 -14.91
N LEU A 105 0.27 -7.37 -15.34
CA LEU A 105 -0.18 -7.00 -16.69
C LEU A 105 0.69 -7.61 -17.80
N GLN A 106 1.97 -7.74 -17.55
CA GLN A 106 2.94 -8.32 -18.51
C GLN A 106 2.97 -9.86 -18.44
N GLY A 107 2.08 -10.48 -17.66
CA GLY A 107 2.01 -11.93 -17.51
C GLY A 107 3.08 -12.53 -16.59
N HIS A 108 3.80 -11.69 -15.83
CA HIS A 108 4.72 -12.18 -14.81
C HIS A 108 3.95 -12.64 -13.58
N PHE A 109 4.37 -13.76 -13.02
CA PHE A 109 3.82 -14.21 -11.75
C PHE A 109 4.25 -13.27 -10.62
N VAL A 110 3.28 -12.62 -10.01
CA VAL A 110 3.47 -11.83 -8.80
C VAL A 110 2.89 -12.61 -7.63
N PRO A 111 3.72 -13.07 -6.68
CA PRO A 111 3.20 -13.74 -5.51
C PRO A 111 2.32 -12.77 -4.72
N SER A 112 1.05 -13.12 -4.56
CA SER A 112 0.10 -12.35 -3.73
C SER A 112 0.37 -12.61 -2.25
N TYR A 113 1.56 -12.24 -1.79
CA TYR A 113 1.77 -12.11 -0.36
C TYR A 113 1.14 -10.78 0.07
N ALA A 114 0.28 -10.84 1.08
CA ALA A 114 0.05 -9.64 1.86
C ALA A 114 1.44 -9.07 2.20
N GLU A 115 1.75 -7.85 1.74
CA GLU A 115 2.93 -7.18 2.28
C GLU A 115 2.82 -7.32 3.78
N PRO A 116 3.81 -7.91 4.45
CA PRO A 116 3.89 -7.70 5.88
C PRO A 116 3.98 -6.19 5.97
N GLY A 117 2.89 -5.55 6.38
CA GLY A 117 2.91 -4.13 6.62
C GLY A 117 4.17 -3.85 7.40
N LYS A 118 4.67 -2.64 7.43
CA LYS A 118 5.89 -2.24 8.18
C LYS A 118 5.96 -2.74 9.64
N GLN A 119 4.93 -3.45 10.08
CA GLN A 119 4.91 -4.31 11.24
C GLN A 119 5.58 -5.63 10.87
N SER A 120 6.91 -5.70 11.06
CA SER A 120 7.58 -6.99 11.06
C SER A 120 6.86 -7.88 12.09
N LEU A 121 6.68 -9.17 11.78
CA LEU A 121 6.12 -10.16 12.71
C LEU A 121 6.82 -10.15 14.09
N PHE A 122 8.01 -9.57 14.15
CA PHE A 122 8.84 -9.41 15.34
C PHE A 122 8.93 -7.96 15.86
N SER A 123 8.00 -7.08 15.43
CA SER A 123 7.96 -5.73 15.99
C SER A 123 7.36 -5.78 17.40
N CYS A 124 8.18 -5.53 18.40
CA CYS A 124 7.74 -5.42 19.80
C CYS A 124 6.80 -4.22 20.03
N LEU A 125 6.75 -3.30 19.07
CA LEU A 125 5.95 -2.09 19.09
C LEU A 125 5.03 -2.06 17.87
N ALA A 126 3.74 -1.91 18.09
CA ALA A 126 2.75 -1.66 17.06
C ALA A 126 2.54 -0.14 16.93
N TYR A 127 2.68 0.38 15.73
CA TYR A 127 2.36 1.78 15.44
C TYR A 127 0.87 1.92 15.13
N ASP A 128 0.21 2.82 15.83
CA ASP A 128 -1.17 3.18 15.58
C ASP A 128 -1.21 4.41 14.64
N PRO A 129 -1.61 4.25 13.38
CA PRO A 129 -1.59 5.34 12.41
C PRO A 129 -2.64 6.43 12.73
N VAL A 130 -3.67 6.11 13.50
CA VAL A 130 -4.74 7.07 13.86
C VAL A 130 -4.28 8.00 14.97
N THR A 131 -3.56 7.49 15.95
CA THR A 131 -3.11 8.27 17.11
C THR A 131 -1.66 8.73 17.02
N GLY A 132 -0.90 8.25 16.01
CA GLY A 132 0.53 8.51 15.87
C GLY A 132 1.40 7.94 16.99
N ARG A 133 0.84 7.07 17.84
CA ARG A 133 1.54 6.50 19.01
C ARG A 133 1.93 5.05 18.79
N THR A 134 3.06 4.71 19.36
CA THR A 134 3.50 3.30 19.42
C THR A 134 2.95 2.65 20.70
N ARG A 135 2.41 1.44 20.55
CA ARG A 135 1.91 0.61 21.65
C ARG A 135 2.70 -0.70 21.70
N PRO A 136 2.92 -1.27 22.91
CA PRO A 136 3.52 -2.59 23.01
C PRO A 136 2.62 -3.65 22.35
N ASN A 137 3.24 -4.53 21.57
CA ASN A 137 2.53 -5.66 20.96
C ASN A 137 2.37 -6.78 22.00
N TRP A 138 1.29 -6.71 22.76
CA TRP A 138 0.98 -7.69 23.80
C TRP A 138 0.89 -9.13 23.27
N GLY A 139 0.44 -9.32 22.02
CA GLY A 139 0.38 -10.65 21.40
C GLY A 139 1.76 -11.29 21.25
N LEU A 140 2.75 -10.51 20.83
CA LEU A 140 4.13 -10.98 20.72
C LEU A 140 4.75 -11.24 22.11
N LEU A 141 4.50 -10.37 23.07
CA LEU A 141 4.95 -10.55 24.46
C LEU A 141 4.41 -11.85 25.07
N LEU A 142 3.11 -12.14 24.89
CA LEU A 142 2.48 -13.37 25.35
C LEU A 142 3.05 -14.62 24.67
N LEU A 143 3.51 -14.49 23.43
CA LEU A 143 4.15 -15.60 22.70
C LEU A 143 5.58 -15.86 23.15
N ILE A 144 6.34 -14.80 23.48
CA ILE A 144 7.77 -14.91 23.87
C ILE A 144 7.94 -15.37 25.32
N LEU A 145 7.07 -14.92 26.23
CA LEU A 145 7.16 -15.24 27.65
C LEU A 145 7.22 -16.76 27.96
N PRO A 146 6.36 -17.62 27.40
CA PRO A 146 6.44 -19.07 27.62
C PRO A 146 7.75 -19.66 27.10
N ALA A 147 8.23 -19.17 25.94
CA ALA A 147 9.50 -19.63 25.36
C ALA A 147 10.69 -19.27 26.26
N LEU A 148 10.75 -18.04 26.75
CA LEU A 148 11.78 -17.61 27.71
C LEU A 148 11.72 -18.39 29.02
N ALA A 149 10.53 -18.68 29.54
CA ALA A 149 10.35 -19.48 30.73
C ALA A 149 10.85 -20.92 30.53
N ALA A 150 10.54 -21.52 29.37
CA ALA A 150 11.02 -22.87 29.05
C ALA A 150 12.54 -22.91 28.92
N PHE A 151 13.14 -22.01 28.15
CA PHE A 151 14.61 -21.94 28.00
C PHE A 151 15.31 -21.62 29.32
N GLY A 152 14.75 -20.71 30.12
CA GLY A 152 15.27 -20.39 31.44
C GLY A 152 15.24 -21.59 32.39
N SER A 153 14.17 -22.36 32.39
CA SER A 153 14.02 -23.58 33.20
C SER A 153 15.06 -24.65 32.82
N VAL A 154 15.23 -24.88 31.52
CA VAL A 154 16.23 -25.83 31.00
C VAL A 154 17.65 -25.36 31.38
N GLY A 155 17.94 -24.06 31.22
CA GLY A 155 19.24 -23.48 31.62
C GLY A 155 19.55 -23.65 33.10
N LEU A 156 18.56 -23.41 33.98
CA LEU A 156 18.70 -23.59 35.44
C LEU A 156 18.94 -25.08 35.80
N LEU A 157 18.25 -26.02 35.15
CA LEU A 157 18.50 -27.45 35.39
C LEU A 157 19.92 -27.84 35.00
N PHE A 158 20.41 -27.38 33.85
CA PHE A 158 21.80 -27.66 33.42
C PHE A 158 22.85 -27.04 34.34
N MET A 159 22.60 -25.85 34.85
CA MET A 159 23.52 -25.23 35.83
C MET A 159 23.52 -25.98 37.15
N ARG A 160 22.36 -26.46 37.61
CA ARG A 160 22.24 -27.24 38.83
C ARG A 160 22.95 -28.59 38.74
N GLU A 161 22.87 -29.29 37.63
CA GLU A 161 23.57 -30.55 37.40
C GLU A 161 25.11 -30.35 37.41
N ARG A 162 25.59 -29.27 36.81
CA ARG A 162 27.05 -28.96 36.82
C ARG A 162 27.58 -28.63 38.22
N THR A 163 26.76 -28.05 39.09
CA THR A 163 27.19 -27.77 40.48
C THR A 163 27.12 -28.97 41.40
N LEU A 164 26.30 -29.99 41.04
CA LEU A 164 26.10 -31.20 41.81
C LEU A 164 27.03 -32.37 41.36
N ALA A 165 27.70 -32.26 40.20
CA ALA A 165 28.64 -33.26 39.75
C ALA A 165 29.83 -33.33 40.69
N PRO A 166 30.06 -34.45 41.42
CA PRO A 166 31.20 -34.57 42.31
C PRO A 166 32.49 -34.47 41.48
N ARG A 167 33.43 -33.61 41.92
CA ARG A 167 34.81 -33.63 41.43
C ARG A 167 35.38 -35.02 41.69
N GLN A 168 35.40 -35.87 40.66
CA GLN A 168 36.25 -37.06 40.72
C GLN A 168 37.67 -36.60 40.79
N GLN A 169 38.24 -36.73 42.00
CA GLN A 169 39.63 -36.53 42.23
C GLN A 169 40.38 -37.71 41.56
N ALA A 170 41.28 -37.37 40.64
CA ALA A 170 42.32 -38.27 40.15
C ALA A 170 43.45 -38.34 41.16
#